data_08b3fee0c72d54050f10996cc7035cf6
#
_entry.id   08b3fee0c72d54050f10996cc7035cf6
#
_cell.length_a   1.000
_cell.length_b   1.000
_cell.length_c   1.000
_cell.angle_alpha   90.00
_cell.angle_beta   90.00
_cell.angle_gamma   90.00
#
_symmetry.space_group_name_H-M   'P 1'
#
loop_
_entity.id
_entity.type
_entity.pdbx_description
1 polymer ?
#
loop_
_entity_poly.entity_id
_entity_poly.type
_entity_poly.pdbx_seq_one_letter_code
_entity_poly.pdbx_strand_id
1 'polypeptide(L)'
;MIWTLSEPYGASDWWPCKQTLNDKIDSIDVFVTSPELYKVGGPGLLIDAVTTGDNITWHWKSNYPIVTYLIGIVVSVYNVYEFYAPHHEDSVLFYNLIYPETLVDAISGINAIVPSFELFTDIYGNYPFEEEKYGHMQFGWGGGMEHQTMSSVTHFGYELLVHEMAHQWFGDKITCASWRDIWLNEGVATYSTWLSYDC
;
A
#
# COMPACT_ATOMS: atom_id res chain seq x y z
N MET A 1 -13.98 1.44 -12.60
CA MET A 1 -13.09 1.33 -11.43
C MET A 1 -13.50 0.12 -10.61
N ILE A 2 -12.53 -0.70 -10.22
CA ILE A 2 -12.68 -1.84 -9.30
C ILE A 2 -11.64 -1.64 -8.19
N TRP A 3 -11.99 -1.98 -6.96
CA TRP A 3 -11.07 -1.99 -5.82
C TRP A 3 -11.57 -2.98 -4.77
N THR A 4 -10.66 -3.47 -3.94
CA THR A 4 -10.97 -4.35 -2.80
C THR A 4 -10.60 -3.65 -1.49
N LEU A 5 -11.37 -3.93 -0.45
CA LEU A 5 -11.11 -3.54 0.93
C LEU A 5 -11.61 -4.68 1.82
N SER A 6 -10.73 -5.24 2.63
CA SER A 6 -10.97 -6.50 3.30
C SER A 6 -10.98 -6.42 4.83
N GLU A 7 -10.62 -5.29 5.41
CA GLU A 7 -10.64 -5.11 6.86
C GLU A 7 -12.09 -5.05 7.38
N PRO A 8 -12.43 -5.71 8.50
CA PRO A 8 -11.60 -6.72 9.19
C PRO A 8 -11.77 -8.14 8.65
N TYR A 9 -12.89 -8.50 8.02
CA TYR A 9 -13.23 -9.88 7.65
C TYR A 9 -13.69 -10.05 6.19
N GLY A 10 -13.46 -9.07 5.34
CA GLY A 10 -13.91 -9.06 3.95
C GLY A 10 -13.02 -9.83 2.96
N ALA A 11 -11.85 -10.33 3.38
CA ALA A 11 -10.93 -11.00 2.44
C ALA A 11 -11.58 -12.24 1.79
N SER A 12 -12.31 -13.05 2.54
CA SER A 12 -13.00 -14.25 2.01
C SER A 12 -14.20 -13.95 1.12
N ASP A 13 -14.64 -12.69 1.00
CA ASP A 13 -15.75 -12.30 0.15
C ASP A 13 -15.36 -12.27 -1.34
N TRP A 14 -14.08 -12.13 -1.63
CA TRP A 14 -13.61 -12.07 -3.02
C TRP A 14 -12.55 -13.12 -3.40
N TRP A 15 -11.91 -13.78 -2.40
CA TRP A 15 -10.99 -14.89 -2.67
C TRP A 15 -10.96 -15.89 -1.52
N PRO A 16 -10.71 -17.21 -1.77
CA PRO A 16 -10.66 -18.22 -0.74
C PRO A 16 -9.42 -18.06 0.14
N CYS A 17 -9.59 -17.65 1.40
CA CYS A 17 -8.48 -17.44 2.32
C CYS A 17 -8.89 -17.68 3.79
N LYS A 18 -7.91 -17.82 4.68
CA LYS A 18 -8.10 -17.75 6.11
C LYS A 18 -8.23 -16.29 6.55
N GLN A 19 -8.98 -16.06 7.64
CA GLN A 19 -9.21 -14.71 8.19
C GLN A 19 -8.50 -14.48 9.52
N THR A 20 -7.49 -15.28 9.83
CA THR A 20 -6.73 -15.15 11.07
C THR A 20 -5.55 -14.19 10.86
N LEU A 21 -5.29 -13.34 11.85
CA LEU A 21 -4.16 -12.38 11.80
C LEU A 21 -2.80 -13.06 12.05
N ASN A 22 -2.81 -14.25 12.65
CA ASN A 22 -1.60 -14.96 13.08
C ASN A 22 -0.99 -15.88 12.01
N ASP A 23 -1.73 -16.14 10.92
CA ASP A 23 -1.33 -17.08 9.87
C ASP A 23 -1.08 -16.29 8.58
N LYS A 24 0.07 -15.63 8.53
CA LYS A 24 0.49 -14.86 7.34
C LYS A 24 0.81 -15.79 6.18
N ILE A 25 0.50 -15.35 4.98
CA ILE A 25 0.91 -16.00 3.74
C ILE A 25 2.37 -15.63 3.49
N ASP A 26 3.24 -16.61 3.24
CA ASP A 26 4.68 -16.37 3.06
C ASP A 26 4.99 -15.54 1.80
N SER A 27 4.22 -15.75 0.73
CA SER A 27 4.32 -15.00 -0.52
C SER A 27 3.02 -15.11 -1.32
N ILE A 28 2.76 -14.13 -2.19
CA ILE A 28 1.57 -14.15 -3.04
C ILE A 28 1.88 -13.66 -4.45
N ASP A 29 1.34 -14.36 -5.44
CA ASP A 29 1.28 -13.94 -6.84
C ASP A 29 -0.17 -13.53 -7.19
N VAL A 30 -0.35 -12.31 -7.71
CA VAL A 30 -1.65 -11.76 -8.09
C VAL A 30 -1.66 -11.48 -9.59
N PHE A 31 -2.54 -12.15 -10.32
CA PHE A 31 -2.73 -11.97 -11.75
C PHE A 31 -4.07 -11.29 -12.00
N VAL A 32 -4.06 -10.14 -12.66
CA VAL A 32 -5.28 -9.41 -13.03
C VAL A 32 -5.26 -9.11 -14.52
N THR A 33 -6.26 -9.59 -15.24
CA THR A 33 -6.43 -9.26 -16.66
C THR A 33 -7.46 -8.15 -16.81
N SER A 34 -7.08 -7.06 -17.46
CA SER A 34 -7.94 -5.89 -17.70
C SER A 34 -7.78 -5.39 -19.14
N PRO A 35 -8.78 -4.68 -19.70
CA PRO A 35 -8.58 -3.93 -20.94
C PRO A 35 -7.36 -2.99 -20.84
N GLU A 36 -6.65 -2.81 -21.96
CA GLU A 36 -5.40 -2.06 -22.06
C GLU A 36 -5.49 -0.62 -21.49
N LEU A 37 -6.69 -0.04 -21.53
CA LEU A 37 -6.94 1.31 -20.97
C LEU A 37 -6.68 1.38 -19.47
N TYR A 38 -6.83 0.29 -18.73
CA TYR A 38 -6.75 0.25 -17.28
C TYR A 38 -5.37 -0.19 -16.79
N LYS A 39 -4.95 0.42 -15.68
CA LYS A 39 -3.81 -0.04 -14.90
C LYS A 39 -4.30 -0.75 -13.66
N VAL A 40 -3.47 -1.67 -13.18
CA VAL A 40 -3.74 -2.49 -12.00
C VAL A 40 -2.70 -2.19 -10.95
N GLY A 41 -3.13 -1.97 -9.71
CA GLY A 41 -2.27 -1.94 -8.51
C GLY A 41 -2.44 -3.21 -7.69
N GLY A 42 -1.38 -3.62 -7.01
CA GLY A 42 -1.34 -4.81 -6.17
C GLY A 42 -0.14 -4.84 -5.22
N PRO A 43 -0.06 -5.85 -4.33
CA PRO A 43 1.01 -5.99 -3.36
C PRO A 43 2.35 -6.32 -4.02
N GLY A 44 3.44 -5.91 -3.37
CA GLY A 44 4.79 -6.25 -3.83
C GLY A 44 5.21 -5.54 -5.12
N LEU A 45 5.98 -6.19 -5.96
CA LEU A 45 6.51 -5.67 -7.21
C LEU A 45 5.65 -6.07 -8.41
N LEU A 46 5.57 -5.20 -9.40
CA LEU A 46 5.08 -5.56 -10.73
C LEU A 46 6.16 -6.39 -11.45
N ILE A 47 5.89 -7.67 -11.61
CA ILE A 47 6.83 -8.60 -12.24
C ILE A 47 6.73 -8.56 -13.76
N ASP A 48 5.47 -8.50 -14.27
CA ASP A 48 5.22 -8.54 -15.70
C ASP A 48 3.86 -7.91 -16.04
N ALA A 49 3.70 -7.47 -17.30
CA ALA A 49 2.48 -6.95 -17.86
C ALA A 49 2.37 -7.40 -19.32
N VAL A 50 1.68 -8.53 -19.55
CA VAL A 50 1.61 -9.20 -20.86
C VAL A 50 0.36 -8.79 -21.61
N THR A 51 0.54 -8.18 -22.78
CA THR A 51 -0.57 -7.81 -23.69
C THR A 51 -1.01 -9.02 -24.53
N THR A 52 -2.32 -9.27 -24.54
CA THR A 52 -2.95 -10.27 -25.39
C THR A 52 -4.25 -9.71 -25.97
N GLY A 53 -4.24 -9.42 -27.27
CA GLY A 53 -5.33 -8.69 -27.93
C GLY A 53 -5.51 -7.30 -27.32
N ASP A 54 -6.73 -6.98 -26.90
CA ASP A 54 -7.09 -5.68 -26.28
C ASP A 54 -6.95 -5.69 -24.76
N ASN A 55 -6.33 -6.72 -24.17
CA ASN A 55 -6.18 -6.87 -22.72
C ASN A 55 -4.72 -6.97 -22.32
N ILE A 56 -4.44 -6.57 -21.06
CA ILE A 56 -3.16 -6.76 -20.39
C ILE A 56 -3.39 -7.63 -19.16
N THR A 57 -2.55 -8.65 -18.98
CA THR A 57 -2.46 -9.42 -17.73
C THR A 57 -1.30 -8.87 -16.91
N TRP A 58 -1.61 -8.27 -15.79
CA TRP A 58 -0.69 -7.72 -14.80
C TRP A 58 -0.34 -8.80 -13.80
N HIS A 59 0.96 -9.00 -13.55
CA HIS A 59 1.47 -9.93 -12.53
C HIS A 59 2.18 -9.16 -11.43
N TRP A 60 1.53 -9.07 -10.27
CA TRP A 60 2.10 -8.53 -9.04
C TRP A 60 2.56 -9.67 -8.13
N LYS A 61 3.66 -9.47 -7.42
CA LYS A 61 4.21 -10.48 -6.50
C LYS A 61 4.78 -9.83 -5.26
N SER A 62 4.34 -10.34 -4.08
CA SER A 62 5.01 -10.06 -2.81
C SER A 62 5.68 -11.32 -2.29
N ASN A 63 6.94 -11.17 -1.85
CA ASN A 63 7.75 -12.21 -1.24
C ASN A 63 7.86 -12.05 0.29
N TYR A 64 7.20 -11.05 0.85
CA TYR A 64 7.13 -10.85 2.30
C TYR A 64 5.86 -11.48 2.88
N PRO A 65 5.94 -11.98 4.13
CA PRO A 65 4.75 -12.47 4.82
C PRO A 65 3.66 -11.40 4.91
N ILE A 66 2.44 -11.74 4.48
CA ILE A 66 1.30 -10.82 4.41
C ILE A 66 0.05 -11.41 5.04
N VAL A 67 -0.67 -10.62 5.82
CA VAL A 67 -2.00 -10.98 6.34
C VAL A 67 -3.04 -10.80 5.23
N THR A 68 -4.02 -11.67 5.18
CA THR A 68 -5.00 -11.70 4.08
C THR A 68 -5.81 -10.42 3.91
N TYR A 69 -6.12 -9.69 5.00
CA TYR A 69 -6.86 -8.44 4.92
C TYR A 69 -6.05 -7.29 4.30
N LEU A 70 -4.70 -7.39 4.31
CA LEU A 70 -3.78 -6.40 3.74
C LEU A 70 -3.53 -6.57 2.23
N ILE A 71 -4.15 -7.59 1.61
CA ILE A 71 -4.05 -7.81 0.18
C ILE A 71 -5.13 -6.99 -0.51
N GLY A 72 -4.70 -5.95 -1.21
CA GLY A 72 -5.58 -5.07 -1.98
C GLY A 72 -5.25 -5.07 -3.46
N ILE A 73 -6.27 -4.91 -4.29
CA ILE A 73 -6.12 -4.65 -5.72
C ILE A 73 -6.99 -3.46 -6.14
N VAL A 74 -6.49 -2.71 -7.12
CA VAL A 74 -7.28 -1.68 -7.80
C VAL A 74 -7.15 -1.81 -9.31
N VAL A 75 -8.22 -1.46 -10.03
CA VAL A 75 -8.25 -1.40 -11.49
C VAL A 75 -8.98 -0.14 -11.92
N SER A 76 -8.29 0.79 -12.57
CA SER A 76 -8.89 2.00 -13.13
C SER A 76 -7.99 2.65 -14.19
N VAL A 77 -8.44 3.77 -14.71
CA VAL A 77 -7.58 4.66 -15.51
C VAL A 77 -6.71 5.44 -14.54
N TYR A 78 -5.43 5.15 -14.52
CA TYR A 78 -4.45 5.79 -13.65
C TYR A 78 -3.30 6.38 -14.42
N ASN A 79 -2.74 7.49 -13.89
CA ASN A 79 -1.37 7.89 -14.14
C ASN A 79 -0.45 7.19 -13.13
N VAL A 80 0.74 6.83 -13.57
CA VAL A 80 1.81 6.33 -12.69
C VAL A 80 2.70 7.50 -12.32
N TYR A 81 2.96 7.65 -11.03
CA TYR A 81 4.01 8.52 -10.50
C TYR A 81 4.95 7.70 -9.65
N GLU A 82 6.19 7.56 -10.10
CA GLU A 82 7.19 6.74 -9.43
C GLU A 82 8.52 7.48 -9.29
N PHE A 83 9.22 7.20 -8.20
CA PHE A 83 10.56 7.71 -7.91
C PHE A 83 11.19 6.83 -6.80
N TYR A 84 12.46 7.05 -6.54
CA TYR A 84 13.16 6.40 -5.44
C TYR A 84 13.29 7.38 -4.27
N ALA A 85 12.71 7.04 -3.11
CA ALA A 85 12.85 7.80 -1.87
C ALA A 85 14.12 7.37 -1.12
N PRO A 86 14.85 8.28 -0.47
CA PRO A 86 16.02 7.94 0.33
C PRO A 86 15.68 6.95 1.45
N HIS A 87 16.58 6.00 1.69
CA HIS A 87 16.48 5.00 2.74
C HIS A 87 17.90 4.66 3.22
N HIS A 88 18.41 5.41 4.21
CA HIS A 88 19.81 5.37 4.64
C HIS A 88 20.80 5.58 3.47
N GLU A 89 21.68 4.60 3.20
CA GLU A 89 22.63 4.64 2.07
C GLU A 89 22.04 4.11 0.76
N ASP A 90 20.75 3.71 0.74
CA ASP A 90 20.03 3.13 -0.37
C ASP A 90 18.74 3.93 -0.68
N SER A 91 17.80 3.35 -1.40
CA SER A 91 16.53 3.95 -1.76
C SER A 91 15.44 2.91 -1.93
N VAL A 92 14.21 3.29 -1.61
CA VAL A 92 13.00 2.47 -1.82
C VAL A 92 12.18 3.02 -2.96
N LEU A 93 11.71 2.17 -3.85
CA LEU A 93 10.80 2.54 -4.92
C LEU A 93 9.47 3.02 -4.33
N PHE A 94 9.08 4.26 -4.64
CA PHE A 94 7.73 4.79 -4.43
C PHE A 94 6.95 4.67 -5.73
N TYR A 95 5.90 3.85 -5.75
CA TYR A 95 5.09 3.59 -6.94
C TYR A 95 3.63 3.95 -6.66
N ASN A 96 3.08 4.92 -7.40
CA ASN A 96 1.77 5.48 -7.11
C ASN A 96 0.86 5.44 -8.33
N LEU A 97 -0.39 5.01 -8.11
CA LEU A 97 -1.48 4.98 -9.09
C LEU A 97 -2.50 6.07 -8.75
N ILE A 98 -2.60 7.08 -9.58
CA ILE A 98 -3.31 8.33 -9.30
C ILE A 98 -4.32 8.60 -10.41
N TYR A 99 -5.54 9.01 -10.05
CA TYR A 99 -6.51 9.46 -11.05
C TYR A 99 -6.00 10.67 -11.82
N PRO A 100 -6.30 10.78 -13.13
CA PRO A 100 -5.81 11.90 -13.94
C PRO A 100 -6.16 13.28 -13.37
N GLU A 101 -7.34 13.43 -12.80
CA GLU A 101 -7.87 14.68 -12.26
C GLU A 101 -7.20 15.16 -10.97
N THR A 102 -6.55 14.26 -10.22
CA THR A 102 -5.90 14.58 -8.93
C THR A 102 -4.38 14.57 -9.01
N LEU A 103 -3.79 14.32 -10.17
CA LEU A 103 -2.36 14.06 -10.35
C LEU A 103 -1.45 15.15 -9.75
N VAL A 104 -1.78 16.43 -9.95
CA VAL A 104 -0.93 17.54 -9.48
C VAL A 104 -0.92 17.61 -7.94
N ASP A 105 -2.09 17.53 -7.33
CA ASP A 105 -2.23 17.55 -5.86
C ASP A 105 -1.59 16.32 -5.23
N ALA A 106 -1.75 15.16 -5.86
CA ALA A 106 -1.16 13.90 -5.42
C ALA A 106 0.36 13.94 -5.41
N ILE A 107 1.00 14.43 -6.48
CA ILE A 107 2.46 14.56 -6.54
C ILE A 107 2.96 15.45 -5.39
N SER A 108 2.28 16.56 -5.12
CA SER A 108 2.64 17.45 -4.01
C SER A 108 2.54 16.76 -2.66
N GLY A 109 1.43 16.05 -2.40
CA GLY A 109 1.20 15.33 -1.15
C GLY A 109 2.19 14.18 -0.94
N ILE A 110 2.45 13.38 -1.99
CA ILE A 110 3.39 12.26 -1.93
C ILE A 110 4.82 12.75 -1.65
N ASN A 111 5.26 13.82 -2.31
CA ASN A 111 6.59 14.36 -2.04
C ASN A 111 6.71 14.93 -0.62
N ALA A 112 5.63 15.45 -0.06
CA ALA A 112 5.62 16.02 1.29
C ALA A 112 5.83 14.97 2.40
N ILE A 113 5.55 13.68 2.16
CA ILE A 113 5.75 12.64 3.17
C ILE A 113 7.13 11.98 3.14
N VAL A 114 7.99 12.30 2.19
CA VAL A 114 9.34 11.71 2.11
C VAL A 114 10.17 11.97 3.38
N PRO A 115 10.20 13.18 3.96
CA PRO A 115 10.88 13.38 5.24
C PRO A 115 10.32 12.52 6.38
N SER A 116 9.01 12.26 6.41
CA SER A 116 8.39 11.38 7.40
C SER A 116 8.78 9.92 7.19
N PHE A 117 8.98 9.49 5.94
CA PHE A 117 9.50 8.15 5.63
C PHE A 117 10.92 7.97 6.18
N GLU A 118 11.79 8.96 5.99
CA GLU A 118 13.15 8.96 6.56
C GLU A 118 13.11 8.95 8.09
N LEU A 119 12.26 9.80 8.72
CA LEU A 119 12.07 9.80 10.17
C LEU A 119 11.65 8.42 10.68
N PHE A 120 10.65 7.78 10.07
CA PHE A 120 10.17 6.47 10.51
C PHE A 120 11.25 5.39 10.35
N THR A 121 12.05 5.48 9.31
CA THR A 121 13.21 4.62 9.12
C THR A 121 14.22 4.79 10.25
N ASP A 122 14.47 6.01 10.70
CA ASP A 122 15.41 6.30 11.80
C ASP A 122 14.90 5.83 13.16
N ILE A 123 13.61 6.02 13.47
CA ILE A 123 13.07 5.73 14.81
C ILE A 123 12.54 4.30 14.95
N TYR A 124 12.03 3.68 13.88
CA TYR A 124 11.44 2.33 13.91
C TYR A 124 12.33 1.27 13.26
N GLY A 125 13.41 1.68 12.61
CA GLY A 125 14.30 0.83 11.83
C GLY A 125 13.89 0.75 10.36
N ASN A 126 14.68 0.03 9.57
CA ASN A 126 14.52 -0.07 8.12
C ASN A 126 13.07 -0.28 7.70
N TYR A 127 12.73 0.29 6.55
CA TYR A 127 11.42 0.03 5.92
C TYR A 127 11.23 -1.49 5.76
N PRO A 128 10.16 -2.08 6.33
CA PRO A 128 10.06 -3.53 6.46
C PRO A 128 10.02 -4.31 5.15
N PHE A 129 9.72 -3.62 4.05
CA PHE A 129 9.53 -4.19 2.71
C PHE A 129 10.46 -3.54 1.69
N GLU A 130 11.68 -3.21 2.12
CA GLU A 130 12.68 -2.43 1.34
C GLU A 130 13.06 -3.06 0.00
N GLU A 131 13.02 -4.40 -0.11
CA GLU A 131 13.29 -5.12 -1.36
C GLU A 131 12.11 -5.04 -2.37
N GLU A 132 10.98 -4.49 -1.96
CA GLU A 132 9.81 -4.34 -2.83
C GLU A 132 9.56 -2.87 -3.17
N LYS A 133 8.57 -2.26 -2.53
CA LYS A 133 8.21 -0.86 -2.77
C LYS A 133 7.40 -0.31 -1.62
N TYR A 134 7.21 1.01 -1.61
CA TYR A 134 6.06 1.66 -0.98
C TYR A 134 5.30 2.48 -2.03
N GLY A 135 4.07 2.83 -1.77
CA GLY A 135 3.30 3.76 -2.61
C GLY A 135 1.82 3.76 -2.31
N HIS A 136 1.09 4.37 -3.22
CA HIS A 136 -0.35 4.58 -3.03
C HIS A 136 -1.13 4.16 -4.27
N MET A 137 -2.32 3.62 -4.03
CA MET A 137 -3.31 3.39 -5.05
C MET A 137 -4.60 4.16 -4.70
N GLN A 138 -4.98 5.10 -5.56
CA GLN A 138 -6.17 5.88 -5.32
C GLN A 138 -7.44 5.05 -5.55
N PHE A 139 -8.39 5.11 -4.62
CA PHE A 139 -9.62 4.33 -4.67
C PHE A 139 -10.85 5.19 -4.34
N GLY A 140 -12.04 4.63 -4.46
CA GLY A 140 -13.29 5.39 -4.35
C GLY A 140 -13.99 5.31 -2.99
N TRP A 141 -13.34 4.73 -1.97
CA TRP A 141 -13.88 4.69 -0.60
C TRP A 141 -13.43 5.90 0.22
N GLY A 142 -14.02 6.19 1.37
CA GLY A 142 -13.64 7.31 2.23
C GLY A 142 -12.50 6.94 3.18
N GLY A 143 -11.42 7.75 3.23
CA GLY A 143 -10.26 7.52 4.10
C GLY A 143 -9.11 6.78 3.41
N GLY A 144 -8.40 5.95 4.15
CA GLY A 144 -7.33 5.12 3.65
C GLY A 144 -7.47 3.66 4.06
N MET A 145 -6.54 2.85 3.62
CA MET A 145 -6.36 1.44 3.99
C MET A 145 -4.90 1.07 3.78
N GLU A 146 -4.31 0.52 4.79
CA GLU A 146 -2.89 0.21 4.88
C GLU A 146 -2.43 -1.01 4.08
N HIS A 147 -3.03 -1.32 2.94
CA HIS A 147 -2.60 -2.47 2.15
C HIS A 147 -1.07 -2.55 2.04
N GLN A 148 -0.51 -3.70 2.39
CA GLN A 148 0.94 -3.89 2.48
C GLN A 148 1.65 -3.51 1.19
N THR A 149 2.67 -2.67 1.29
CA THR A 149 3.49 -2.10 0.22
C THR A 149 2.80 -1.11 -0.72
N MET A 150 1.48 -0.96 -0.67
CA MET A 150 0.73 -0.04 -1.54
C MET A 150 -0.60 0.39 -0.90
N SER A 151 -0.56 1.38 -0.03
CA SER A 151 -1.73 1.87 0.70
C SER A 151 -2.80 2.42 -0.25
N SER A 152 -4.07 2.10 0.03
CA SER A 152 -5.20 2.68 -0.71
C SER A 152 -5.64 3.98 -0.07
N VAL A 153 -5.81 5.05 -0.87
CA VAL A 153 -6.16 6.38 -0.36
C VAL A 153 -7.22 7.07 -1.23
N THR A 154 -8.12 7.84 -0.60
CA THR A 154 -9.08 8.63 -1.37
C THR A 154 -8.52 9.97 -1.81
N HIS A 155 -7.58 10.53 -1.06
CA HIS A 155 -6.93 11.81 -1.34
C HIS A 155 -5.48 11.77 -0.84
N PHE A 156 -4.70 12.78 -1.23
CA PHE A 156 -3.27 12.84 -0.94
C PHE A 156 -2.93 13.90 0.12
N GLY A 157 -3.81 14.06 1.13
CA GLY A 157 -3.53 14.90 2.29
C GLY A 157 -2.47 14.29 3.19
N TYR A 158 -1.56 15.12 3.71
CA TYR A 158 -0.40 14.71 4.50
C TYR A 158 -0.74 13.74 5.64
N GLU A 159 -1.71 14.07 6.48
CA GLU A 159 -2.10 13.23 7.64
C GLU A 159 -2.49 11.82 7.22
N LEU A 160 -3.32 11.69 6.17
CA LEU A 160 -3.74 10.38 5.66
C LEU A 160 -2.54 9.59 5.16
N LEU A 161 -1.72 10.21 4.29
CA LEU A 161 -0.58 9.50 3.70
C LEU A 161 0.43 9.03 4.73
N VAL A 162 0.72 9.86 5.74
CA VAL A 162 1.66 9.51 6.81
C VAL A 162 1.09 8.42 7.72
N HIS A 163 -0.21 8.47 8.02
CA HIS A 163 -0.91 7.43 8.79
C HIS A 163 -0.80 6.07 8.10
N GLU A 164 -1.19 5.99 6.83
CA GLU A 164 -1.13 4.74 6.05
C GLU A 164 0.31 4.25 5.86
N MET A 165 1.27 5.16 5.77
CA MET A 165 2.69 4.81 5.68
C MET A 165 3.22 4.21 6.99
N ALA A 166 2.83 4.73 8.14
CA ALA A 166 3.24 4.23 9.44
C ALA A 166 2.77 2.80 9.70
N HIS A 167 1.63 2.43 9.15
CA HIS A 167 1.10 1.08 9.22
C HIS A 167 2.03 0.03 8.61
N GLN A 168 2.90 0.39 7.67
CA GLN A 168 3.85 -0.56 7.11
C GLN A 168 4.75 -1.20 8.19
N TRP A 169 5.09 -0.45 9.26
CA TRP A 169 5.78 -0.98 10.45
C TRP A 169 4.80 -1.60 11.45
N PHE A 170 3.68 -0.89 11.78
CA PHE A 170 2.71 -1.28 12.81
C PHE A 170 1.31 -1.49 12.22
N GLY A 171 1.00 -2.71 11.88
CA GLY A 171 -0.16 -3.18 11.13
C GLY A 171 0.26 -4.28 10.19
N ASP A 172 1.22 -4.00 9.32
CA ASP A 172 1.66 -4.90 8.27
C ASP A 172 2.82 -5.79 8.74
N LYS A 173 3.95 -5.21 9.10
CA LYS A 173 5.08 -6.00 9.63
C LYS A 173 4.75 -6.59 10.99
N ILE A 174 4.33 -5.75 11.91
CA ILE A 174 3.93 -6.11 13.28
C ILE A 174 2.42 -5.95 13.36
N THR A 175 1.69 -7.04 13.13
CA THR A 175 0.22 -7.07 13.14
C THR A 175 -0.29 -7.41 14.53
N CYS A 176 -1.40 -6.81 14.97
CA CYS A 176 -2.07 -7.16 16.22
C CYS A 176 -2.48 -8.64 16.23
N ALA A 177 -2.42 -9.28 17.39
CA ALA A 177 -2.75 -10.70 17.51
C ALA A 177 -4.25 -11.00 17.33
N SER A 178 -5.10 -10.02 17.60
CA SER A 178 -6.54 -10.09 17.42
C SER A 178 -7.12 -8.71 17.15
N TRP A 179 -8.31 -8.63 16.56
CA TRP A 179 -9.01 -7.36 16.32
C TRP A 179 -9.35 -6.58 17.60
N ARG A 180 -9.28 -7.19 18.76
CA ARG A 180 -9.42 -6.50 20.06
C ARG A 180 -8.20 -5.64 20.38
N ASP A 181 -7.07 -5.96 19.78
CA ASP A 181 -5.79 -5.31 19.98
C ASP A 181 -5.43 -4.36 18.83
N ILE A 182 -6.42 -3.98 18.00
CA ILE A 182 -6.25 -3.10 16.82
C ILE A 182 -5.60 -1.75 17.17
N TRP A 183 -5.65 -1.34 18.43
CA TRP A 183 -4.93 -0.15 18.90
C TRP A 183 -3.41 -0.22 18.65
N LEU A 184 -2.84 -1.42 18.52
CA LEU A 184 -1.43 -1.59 18.18
C LEU A 184 -1.16 -1.10 16.74
N ASN A 185 -2.09 -1.33 15.81
CA ASN A 185 -2.02 -0.84 14.46
C ASN A 185 -2.39 0.67 14.45
N GLU A 186 -3.65 0.98 14.74
CA GLU A 186 -4.23 2.31 14.60
C GLU A 186 -3.64 3.37 15.53
N GLY A 187 -3.45 3.00 16.80
CA GLY A 187 -2.93 3.92 17.81
C GLY A 187 -1.48 4.30 17.55
N VAL A 188 -0.65 3.35 17.09
CA VAL A 188 0.75 3.64 16.75
C VAL A 188 0.84 4.43 15.45
N ALA A 189 0.05 4.10 14.41
CA ALA A 189 0.00 4.87 13.18
C ALA A 189 -0.45 6.32 13.42
N THR A 190 -1.49 6.52 14.24
CA THR A 190 -1.95 7.85 14.65
C THR A 190 -0.86 8.62 15.42
N TYR A 191 -0.17 7.95 16.35
CA TYR A 191 0.93 8.56 17.08
C TYR A 191 2.10 8.92 16.16
N SER A 192 2.45 8.06 15.23
CA SER A 192 3.50 8.30 14.23
C SER A 192 3.18 9.51 13.35
N THR A 193 1.92 9.65 12.95
CA THR A 193 1.45 10.84 12.22
C THR A 193 1.69 12.11 13.04
N TRP A 194 1.46 12.03 14.34
CA TRP A 194 1.70 13.17 15.23
C TRP A 194 3.19 13.50 15.36
N LEU A 195 4.04 12.48 15.49
CA LEU A 195 5.51 12.66 15.53
C LEU A 195 6.06 13.29 14.24
N SER A 196 5.45 13.02 13.10
CA SER A 196 5.93 13.55 11.81
C SER A 196 5.80 15.06 11.65
N TYR A 197 5.03 15.74 12.49
CA TYR A 197 4.95 17.21 12.49
C TYR A 197 6.15 17.90 13.14
N ASP A 198 7.00 17.14 13.82
CA ASP A 198 8.22 17.66 14.46
C ASP A 198 9.46 17.55 13.56
N CYS A 199 9.27 17.14 12.27
CA CYS A 199 10.34 16.97 11.28
C CYS A 199 10.69 18.27 10.54
#